data_338a0b6187a58a52d32be2df359e6da9
#
_entry.id   338a0b6187a58a52d32be2df359e6da9
#
_cell.length_a   1.000
_cell.length_b   1.000
_cell.length_c   1.000
_cell.angle_alpha   90.00
_cell.angle_beta   90.00
_cell.angle_gamma   90.00
#
_symmetry.space_group_name_H-M   'P 1'
#
loop_
_entity.id
_entity.type
_entity.pdbx_description
1 polymer ?
#
loop_
_entity_poly.entity_id
_entity_poly.type
_entity_poly.pdbx_seq_one_letter_code
_entity_poly.pdbx_strand_id
1 'polypeptide(L)'
;MSYAEKSVGLTDGTDAGREAMKWYAEQILRLDEQLAEIESALHEKCREIPYAENILAINGVGENILAGILAEMGDISRFDDVKEIQKLSGMGLVACSSGKHKGQTKISHRGRKRLRYWLFQAAKSAVSHADEFKQLHEYYTTRSNNPLKKMQSLVVIACKILRVIYTILKTGTTYDPQKLLRDIKRPTASQAPMAA
;
A
#
# COMPACT_ATOMS: atom_id res chain seq x y z
N MET A 1 0.28 -14.05 31.44
CA MET A 1 0.76 -15.13 32.32
C MET A 1 -0.36 -16.01 32.92
N SER A 2 -1.58 -15.54 33.11
CA SER A 2 -2.67 -16.31 33.76
C SER A 2 -3.18 -17.55 33.00
N TYR A 3 -2.94 -17.66 31.69
CA TYR A 3 -3.37 -18.85 30.89
C TYR A 3 -2.38 -20.02 31.02
N ALA A 4 -1.08 -19.76 31.24
CA ALA A 4 -0.07 -20.80 31.39
C ALA A 4 -0.25 -21.58 32.70
N GLU A 5 -0.74 -20.94 33.76
CA GLU A 5 -0.98 -21.55 35.09
C GLU A 5 -2.18 -22.52 35.10
N LYS A 6 -3.09 -22.40 34.10
CA LYS A 6 -4.29 -23.24 33.98
C LYS A 6 -4.17 -24.29 32.88
N SER A 7 -3.04 -24.34 32.20
CA SER A 7 -2.80 -25.28 31.10
C SER A 7 -2.42 -26.64 31.64
N VAL A 8 -3.17 -27.68 31.23
CA VAL A 8 -2.82 -29.07 31.48
C VAL A 8 -1.80 -29.50 30.42
N GLY A 9 -0.51 -29.37 30.75
CA GLY A 9 0.57 -29.80 29.87
C GLY A 9 0.88 -31.29 30.01
N LEU A 10 1.53 -31.87 28.97
CA LEU A 10 2.15 -33.20 29.04
C LEU A 10 3.31 -33.14 30.06
N THR A 11 3.39 -34.09 30.96
CA THR A 11 4.43 -34.16 31.98
C THR A 11 5.67 -34.96 31.56
N ASP A 12 5.52 -35.84 30.55
CA ASP A 12 6.60 -36.66 30.01
C ASP A 12 7.28 -36.00 28.81
N GLY A 13 8.62 -35.95 28.78
CA GLY A 13 9.40 -35.36 27.68
C GLY A 13 9.50 -33.83 27.72
N THR A 14 9.13 -33.21 28.83
CA THR A 14 9.05 -31.74 28.96
C THR A 14 10.41 -31.04 28.93
N ASP A 15 11.50 -31.69 29.30
CA ASP A 15 12.81 -31.02 29.40
C ASP A 15 13.37 -30.67 28.00
N ALA A 16 13.32 -31.59 27.03
CA ALA A 16 13.71 -31.31 25.66
C ALA A 16 12.80 -30.23 25.03
N GLY A 17 11.51 -30.28 25.31
CA GLY A 17 10.55 -29.25 24.87
C GLY A 17 10.85 -27.87 25.48
N ARG A 18 11.19 -27.82 26.76
CA ARG A 18 11.56 -26.60 27.48
C ARG A 18 12.84 -25.98 26.94
N GLU A 19 13.86 -26.80 26.69
CA GLU A 19 15.12 -26.34 26.05
C GLU A 19 14.89 -25.81 24.64
N ALA A 20 14.08 -26.50 23.83
CA ALA A 20 13.71 -26.02 22.51
C ALA A 20 12.96 -24.67 22.57
N MET A 21 12.02 -24.52 23.49
CA MET A 21 11.28 -23.26 23.69
C MET A 21 12.20 -22.11 24.11
N LYS A 22 13.16 -22.34 25.02
CA LYS A 22 14.17 -21.33 25.39
C LYS A 22 14.98 -20.92 24.17
N TRP A 23 15.49 -21.89 23.42
CA TRP A 23 16.28 -21.61 22.23
C TRP A 23 15.47 -20.80 21.19
N TYR A 24 14.21 -21.16 20.93
CA TYR A 24 13.35 -20.40 20.01
C TYR A 24 13.09 -18.97 20.53
N ALA A 25 12.85 -18.80 21.82
CA ALA A 25 12.65 -17.48 22.40
C ALA A 25 13.91 -16.59 22.25
N GLU A 26 15.09 -17.15 22.51
CA GLU A 26 16.37 -16.44 22.31
C GLU A 26 16.59 -16.07 20.82
N GLN A 27 16.26 -16.99 19.89
CA GLN A 27 16.36 -16.68 18.45
C GLN A 27 15.39 -15.57 18.03
N ILE A 28 14.17 -15.57 18.55
CA ILE A 28 13.18 -14.51 18.26
C ILE A 28 13.71 -13.17 18.75
N LEU A 29 14.15 -13.05 19.99
CA LEU A 29 14.69 -11.81 20.55
C LEU A 29 15.89 -11.30 19.73
N ARG A 30 16.81 -12.18 19.37
CA ARG A 30 17.96 -11.82 18.55
C ARG A 30 17.57 -11.33 17.15
N LEU A 31 16.59 -11.98 16.53
CA LEU A 31 16.09 -11.56 15.21
C LEU A 31 15.35 -10.24 15.28
N ASP A 32 14.62 -9.96 16.35
CA ASP A 32 13.94 -8.69 16.58
C ASP A 32 14.96 -7.54 16.71
N GLU A 33 16.06 -7.75 17.46
CA GLU A 33 17.15 -6.77 17.56
C GLU A 33 17.79 -6.50 16.19
N GLN A 34 18.13 -7.54 15.43
CA GLN A 34 18.71 -7.41 14.10
C GLN A 34 17.74 -6.71 13.13
N LEU A 35 16.46 -6.99 13.22
CA LEU A 35 15.44 -6.34 12.41
C LEU A 35 15.38 -4.85 12.72
N ALA A 36 15.37 -4.46 14.00
CA ALA A 36 15.35 -3.07 14.41
C ALA A 36 16.58 -2.29 13.92
N GLU A 37 17.78 -2.89 13.96
CA GLU A 37 19.01 -2.29 13.42
C GLU A 37 18.91 -2.06 11.90
N ILE A 38 18.44 -3.06 11.15
CA ILE A 38 18.27 -2.98 9.70
C ILE A 38 17.20 -1.94 9.34
N GLU A 39 16.08 -1.90 10.05
CA GLU A 39 15.02 -0.90 9.83
C GLU A 39 15.53 0.51 10.10
N SER A 40 16.29 0.72 11.17
CA SER A 40 16.90 2.03 11.48
C SER A 40 17.81 2.50 10.36
N ALA A 41 18.72 1.64 9.88
CA ALA A 41 19.61 1.97 8.78
C ALA A 41 18.85 2.23 7.46
N LEU A 42 17.77 1.49 7.21
CA LEU A 42 16.91 1.69 6.05
C LEU A 42 16.20 3.05 6.09
N HIS A 43 15.68 3.43 7.26
CA HIS A 43 15.00 4.71 7.47
C HIS A 43 15.97 5.89 7.27
N GLU A 44 17.20 5.80 7.79
CA GLU A 44 18.23 6.82 7.55
C GLU A 44 18.49 6.99 6.04
N LYS A 45 18.69 5.89 5.31
CA LYS A 45 18.89 5.93 3.86
C LYS A 45 17.67 6.45 3.10
N CYS A 46 16.47 6.17 3.59
CA CYS A 46 15.24 6.67 2.98
C CYS A 46 15.14 8.21 3.12
N ARG A 47 15.54 8.77 4.26
CA ARG A 47 15.53 10.21 4.52
C ARG A 47 16.59 10.99 3.74
N GLU A 48 17.67 10.35 3.31
CA GLU A 48 18.67 10.96 2.41
C GLU A 48 18.09 11.24 1.01
N ILE A 49 16.98 10.59 0.63
CA ILE A 49 16.36 10.76 -0.68
C ILE A 49 15.64 12.12 -0.74
N PRO A 50 15.90 12.94 -1.76
CA PRO A 50 15.23 14.24 -1.91
C PRO A 50 13.71 14.11 -1.84
N TYR A 51 13.08 14.98 -1.05
CA TYR A 51 11.63 15.06 -0.86
C TYR A 51 10.94 13.83 -0.22
N ALA A 52 11.71 12.90 0.38
CA ALA A 52 11.13 11.75 1.10
C ALA A 52 10.17 12.20 2.20
N GLU A 53 10.50 13.25 2.94
CA GLU A 53 9.67 13.86 3.98
C GLU A 53 8.29 14.30 3.46
N ASN A 54 8.24 14.85 2.24
CA ASN A 54 6.97 15.26 1.62
C ASN A 54 6.06 14.06 1.30
N ILE A 55 6.66 12.89 1.06
CA ILE A 55 5.91 11.64 0.82
C ILE A 55 5.46 11.04 2.16
N LEU A 56 6.29 11.10 3.19
CA LEU A 56 5.95 10.63 4.54
C LEU A 56 4.83 11.46 5.19
N ALA A 57 4.57 12.67 4.69
CA ALA A 57 3.41 13.46 5.08
C ALA A 57 2.05 12.85 4.63
N ILE A 58 2.07 11.83 3.76
CA ILE A 58 0.87 11.08 3.37
C ILE A 58 0.53 10.10 4.51
N ASN A 59 -0.56 10.34 5.23
CA ASN A 59 -1.00 9.45 6.28
C ASN A 59 -1.18 8.02 5.76
N GLY A 60 -0.55 7.05 6.41
CA GLY A 60 -0.56 5.65 6.01
C GLY A 60 0.57 5.23 5.06
N VAL A 61 1.43 6.17 4.64
CA VAL A 61 2.68 5.83 3.92
C VAL A 61 3.85 5.98 4.88
N GLY A 62 4.15 4.93 5.64
CA GLY A 62 5.29 4.90 6.55
C GLY A 62 6.64 4.64 5.84
N GLU A 63 7.72 4.80 6.60
CA GLU A 63 9.11 4.68 6.10
C GLU A 63 9.37 3.32 5.43
N ASN A 64 8.92 2.21 6.01
CA ASN A 64 9.10 0.87 5.42
C ASN A 64 8.38 0.71 4.07
N ILE A 65 7.18 1.30 3.94
CA ILE A 65 6.43 1.27 2.68
C ILE A 65 7.12 2.13 1.63
N LEU A 66 7.55 3.33 2.02
CA LEU A 66 8.26 4.24 1.12
C LEU A 66 9.58 3.65 0.66
N ALA A 67 10.40 3.14 1.58
CA ALA A 67 11.66 2.47 1.26
C ALA A 67 11.46 1.29 0.31
N GLY A 68 10.45 0.46 0.54
CA GLY A 68 10.10 -0.66 -0.34
C GLY A 68 9.68 -0.21 -1.75
N ILE A 69 8.93 0.88 -1.87
CA ILE A 69 8.56 1.46 -3.18
C ILE A 69 9.80 2.00 -3.89
N LEU A 70 10.63 2.77 -3.20
CA LEU A 70 11.82 3.41 -3.77
C LEU A 70 12.87 2.37 -4.19
N ALA A 71 13.13 1.34 -3.37
CA ALA A 71 14.05 0.26 -3.69
C ALA A 71 13.63 -0.52 -4.95
N GLU A 72 12.34 -0.72 -5.15
CA GLU A 72 11.82 -1.43 -6.32
C GLU A 72 11.68 -0.54 -7.55
N MET A 73 11.41 0.74 -7.36
CA MET A 73 11.29 1.72 -8.44
C MET A 73 12.66 2.11 -8.98
N GLY A 74 13.63 2.31 -8.08
CA GLY A 74 14.95 2.85 -8.41
C GLY A 74 14.92 4.35 -8.69
N ASP A 75 15.91 4.83 -9.45
CA ASP A 75 16.03 6.24 -9.77
C ASP A 75 14.83 6.75 -10.59
N ILE A 76 14.18 7.79 -10.06
CA ILE A 76 13.01 8.43 -10.67
C ILE A 76 13.35 9.14 -12.00
N SER A 77 14.60 9.54 -12.21
CA SER A 77 15.06 10.22 -13.43
C SER A 77 14.87 9.35 -14.68
N ARG A 78 14.87 8.04 -14.51
CA ARG A 78 14.72 7.04 -15.59
C ARG A 78 13.33 7.00 -16.23
N PHE A 79 12.35 7.66 -15.62
CA PHE A 79 10.96 7.61 -16.07
C PHE A 79 10.49 9.00 -16.52
N ASP A 80 10.02 9.08 -17.74
CA ASP A 80 9.46 10.33 -18.28
C ASP A 80 7.99 10.49 -17.90
N ASP A 81 7.24 9.38 -17.74
CA ASP A 81 5.82 9.38 -17.35
C ASP A 81 5.57 8.35 -16.26
N VAL A 82 4.73 8.70 -15.31
CA VAL A 82 4.23 7.80 -14.26
C VAL A 82 3.62 6.51 -14.79
N LYS A 83 3.09 6.51 -16.01
CA LYS A 83 2.54 5.31 -16.66
C LYS A 83 3.60 4.22 -16.87
N GLU A 84 4.86 4.60 -17.03
CA GLU A 84 5.96 3.65 -17.17
C GLU A 84 6.17 2.87 -15.87
N ILE A 85 6.13 3.56 -14.71
CA ILE A 85 6.22 2.92 -13.40
C ILE A 85 4.96 2.08 -13.13
N GLN A 86 3.79 2.56 -13.56
CA GLN A 86 2.55 1.79 -13.46
C GLN A 86 2.64 0.49 -14.29
N LYS A 87 3.24 0.51 -15.49
CA LYS A 87 3.53 -0.69 -16.27
C LYS A 87 4.57 -1.56 -15.59
N LEU A 88 5.65 -0.95 -15.06
CA LEU A 88 6.71 -1.66 -14.32
C LEU A 88 6.15 -2.41 -13.11
N SER A 89 5.16 -1.87 -12.41
CA SER A 89 4.48 -2.54 -11.29
C SER A 89 3.48 -3.62 -11.74
N GLY A 90 3.18 -3.69 -13.04
CA GLY A 90 2.14 -4.56 -13.58
C GLY A 90 0.72 -4.12 -13.26
N MET A 91 0.52 -2.85 -12.89
CA MET A 91 -0.80 -2.23 -12.66
C MET A 91 -1.38 -1.58 -13.93
N GLY A 92 -0.68 -1.66 -15.06
CA GLY A 92 -1.22 -1.24 -16.35
C GLY A 92 -2.45 -2.05 -16.71
N LEU A 93 -3.50 -1.38 -17.19
CA LEU A 93 -4.72 -2.04 -17.63
C LEU A 93 -4.51 -2.70 -19.00
N VAL A 94 -4.94 -3.94 -19.11
CA VAL A 94 -4.97 -4.69 -20.36
C VAL A 94 -6.40 -5.13 -20.66
N ALA A 95 -6.85 -4.87 -21.88
CA ALA A 95 -8.12 -5.39 -22.37
C ALA A 95 -7.90 -6.83 -22.85
N CYS A 96 -8.68 -7.76 -22.33
CA CYS A 96 -8.70 -9.14 -22.79
C CYS A 96 -9.78 -9.26 -23.87
N SER A 97 -9.48 -8.79 -25.08
CA SER A 97 -10.39 -8.92 -26.23
C SER A 97 -9.75 -9.78 -27.31
N SER A 98 -10.45 -10.78 -27.77
CA SER A 98 -10.10 -11.58 -28.95
C SER A 98 -11.31 -11.67 -29.88
N GLY A 99 -11.19 -11.08 -31.07
CA GLY A 99 -12.25 -11.09 -32.09
C GLY A 99 -13.57 -10.49 -31.55
N LYS A 100 -14.64 -11.29 -31.56
CA LYS A 100 -15.99 -10.86 -31.12
C LYS A 100 -16.16 -10.82 -29.58
N HIS A 101 -15.19 -11.33 -28.80
CA HIS A 101 -15.28 -11.41 -27.34
C HIS A 101 -14.70 -10.15 -26.68
N LYS A 102 -15.57 -9.34 -26.07
CA LYS A 102 -15.16 -8.23 -25.19
C LYS A 102 -14.96 -8.75 -23.77
N GLY A 103 -13.74 -9.14 -23.43
CA GLY A 103 -13.39 -9.57 -22.08
C GLY A 103 -13.25 -8.42 -21.09
N GLN A 104 -13.18 -8.75 -19.81
CA GLN A 104 -13.00 -7.77 -18.73
C GLN A 104 -11.61 -7.12 -18.82
N THR A 105 -11.56 -5.81 -18.63
CA THR A 105 -10.29 -5.08 -18.42
C THR A 105 -9.72 -5.42 -17.05
N LYS A 106 -8.49 -5.92 -17.00
CA LYS A 106 -7.78 -6.31 -15.78
C LYS A 106 -6.38 -5.67 -15.76
N ILE A 107 -5.76 -5.62 -14.58
CA ILE A 107 -4.34 -5.25 -14.51
C ILE A 107 -3.49 -6.35 -15.15
N SER A 108 -2.37 -5.96 -15.77
CA SER A 108 -1.56 -6.89 -16.56
C SER A 108 -0.87 -7.98 -15.74
N HIS A 109 -0.62 -7.71 -14.46
CA HIS A 109 0.24 -8.51 -13.56
C HIS A 109 1.67 -8.75 -14.08
N ARG A 110 2.00 -8.32 -15.30
CA ARG A 110 3.34 -8.38 -15.88
C ARG A 110 4.16 -7.23 -15.36
N GLY A 111 5.22 -7.52 -14.60
CA GLY A 111 6.07 -6.49 -14.00
C GLY A 111 6.57 -6.88 -12.62
N ARG A 112 7.17 -5.94 -11.91
CA ARG A 112 7.77 -6.16 -10.59
C ARG A 112 6.71 -6.45 -9.53
N LYS A 113 6.64 -7.71 -9.09
CA LYS A 113 5.67 -8.19 -8.09
C LYS A 113 5.83 -7.47 -6.75
N ARG A 114 7.08 -7.19 -6.32
CA ARG A 114 7.36 -6.49 -5.07
C ARG A 114 6.93 -5.03 -5.10
N LEU A 115 7.15 -4.31 -6.21
CA LEU A 115 6.67 -2.94 -6.36
C LEU A 115 5.14 -2.88 -6.26
N ARG A 116 4.44 -3.79 -6.92
CA ARG A 116 2.98 -3.91 -6.81
C ARG A 116 2.52 -4.21 -5.39
N TYR A 117 3.23 -5.08 -4.68
CA TYR A 117 2.96 -5.39 -3.28
C TYR A 117 3.04 -4.14 -2.40
N TRP A 118 4.14 -3.39 -2.47
CA TRP A 118 4.33 -2.18 -1.67
C TRP A 118 3.32 -1.10 -1.98
N LEU A 119 3.00 -0.87 -3.24
CA LEU A 119 1.95 0.07 -3.66
C LEU A 119 0.57 -0.36 -3.14
N PHE A 120 0.29 -1.65 -3.09
CA PHE A 120 -0.95 -2.17 -2.54
C PHE A 120 -1.00 -2.03 -1.01
N GLN A 121 0.11 -2.25 -0.30
CA GLN A 121 0.20 -2.00 1.14
C GLN A 121 0.03 -0.50 1.45
N ALA A 122 0.63 0.39 0.66
CA ALA A 122 0.42 1.82 0.77
C ALA A 122 -1.08 2.18 0.64
N ALA A 123 -1.77 1.63 -0.37
CA ALA A 123 -3.20 1.88 -0.56
C ALA A 123 -4.05 1.35 0.59
N LYS A 124 -3.77 0.15 1.08
CA LYS A 124 -4.47 -0.45 2.21
C LYS A 124 -4.29 0.39 3.48
N SER A 125 -3.06 0.79 3.77
CA SER A 125 -2.73 1.60 4.94
C SER A 125 -3.33 3.01 4.84
N ALA A 126 -3.21 3.67 3.68
CA ALA A 126 -3.76 5.01 3.46
C ALA A 126 -5.30 5.02 3.60
N VAL A 127 -6.02 4.03 3.09
CA VAL A 127 -7.48 3.94 3.26
C VAL A 127 -7.87 3.77 4.74
N SER A 128 -7.01 3.18 5.56
CA SER A 128 -7.27 2.98 6.99
C SER A 128 -6.94 4.21 7.84
N HIS A 129 -5.96 5.05 7.42
CA HIS A 129 -5.40 6.12 8.25
C HIS A 129 -5.59 7.53 7.71
N ALA A 130 -6.02 7.69 6.45
CA ALA A 130 -6.20 8.98 5.81
C ALA A 130 -7.63 9.16 5.29
N ASP A 131 -8.31 10.20 5.76
CA ASP A 131 -9.73 10.44 5.45
C ASP A 131 -9.97 10.66 3.95
N GLU A 132 -9.05 11.31 3.25
CA GLU A 132 -9.16 11.55 1.81
C GLU A 132 -9.12 10.24 0.99
N PHE A 133 -8.30 9.28 1.39
CA PHE A 133 -8.25 7.97 0.71
C PHE A 133 -9.44 7.09 1.10
N LYS A 134 -9.95 7.23 2.32
CA LYS A 134 -11.18 6.58 2.75
C LYS A 134 -12.38 7.06 1.93
N GLN A 135 -12.53 8.40 1.78
CA GLN A 135 -13.57 9.01 0.96
C GLN A 135 -13.46 8.56 -0.52
N LEU A 136 -12.24 8.47 -1.07
CA LEU A 136 -12.02 7.93 -2.41
C LEU A 136 -12.45 6.47 -2.52
N HIS A 137 -12.12 5.65 -1.53
CA HIS A 137 -12.50 4.24 -1.50
C HIS A 137 -14.01 4.07 -1.48
N GLU A 138 -14.70 4.81 -0.61
CA GLU A 138 -16.15 4.85 -0.54
C GLU A 138 -16.76 5.28 -1.87
N TYR A 139 -16.28 6.40 -2.42
CA TYR A 139 -16.76 6.88 -3.72
C TYR A 139 -16.63 5.83 -4.83
N TYR A 140 -15.47 5.18 -4.96
CA TYR A 140 -15.28 4.17 -6.01
C TYR A 140 -16.14 2.94 -5.82
N THR A 141 -16.45 2.56 -4.59
CA THR A 141 -17.25 1.35 -4.28
C THR A 141 -18.75 1.60 -4.29
N THR A 142 -19.19 2.86 -4.10
CA THR A 142 -20.62 3.21 -3.97
C THR A 142 -21.18 4.05 -5.11
N ARG A 143 -20.34 4.57 -6.02
CA ARG A 143 -20.80 5.39 -7.14
C ARG A 143 -21.83 4.65 -8.00
N SER A 144 -22.85 5.37 -8.49
CA SER A 144 -23.96 4.81 -9.27
C SER A 144 -23.51 4.23 -10.61
N ASN A 145 -22.52 4.84 -11.26
CA ASN A 145 -22.02 4.38 -12.54
C ASN A 145 -20.73 3.57 -12.36
N ASN A 146 -20.79 2.27 -12.68
CA ASN A 146 -19.67 1.34 -12.62
C ASN A 146 -18.97 1.28 -11.25
N PRO A 147 -19.69 0.86 -10.18
CA PRO A 147 -19.09 0.69 -8.86
C PRO A 147 -17.99 -0.37 -8.90
N LEU A 148 -16.87 -0.09 -8.23
CA LEU A 148 -15.74 -0.99 -8.18
C LEU A 148 -15.87 -1.97 -6.98
N LYS A 149 -15.37 -3.19 -7.16
CA LYS A 149 -15.16 -4.08 -6.01
C LYS A 149 -14.08 -3.50 -5.10
N LYS A 150 -14.12 -3.81 -3.79
CA LYS A 150 -13.15 -3.30 -2.78
C LYS A 150 -11.70 -3.44 -3.23
N MET A 151 -11.30 -4.60 -3.75
CA MET A 151 -9.94 -4.84 -4.24
C MET A 151 -9.59 -4.00 -5.48
N GLN A 152 -10.54 -3.78 -6.39
CA GLN A 152 -10.34 -2.93 -7.56
C GLN A 152 -10.14 -1.46 -7.15
N SER A 153 -10.93 -0.99 -6.18
CA SER A 153 -10.77 0.35 -5.61
C SER A 153 -9.38 0.54 -5.00
N LEU A 154 -8.88 -0.44 -4.22
CA LEU A 154 -7.52 -0.38 -3.66
C LEU A 154 -6.44 -0.31 -4.75
N VAL A 155 -6.59 -1.02 -5.87
CA VAL A 155 -5.65 -0.91 -7.00
C VAL A 155 -5.69 0.49 -7.63
N VAL A 156 -6.87 1.10 -7.77
CA VAL A 156 -6.98 2.48 -8.27
C VAL A 156 -6.30 3.47 -7.31
N ILE A 157 -6.50 3.30 -6.00
CA ILE A 157 -5.84 4.12 -4.98
C ILE A 157 -4.33 3.92 -5.01
N ALA A 158 -3.83 2.70 -5.15
CA ALA A 158 -2.40 2.42 -5.32
C ALA A 158 -1.80 3.17 -6.52
N CYS A 159 -2.51 3.21 -7.65
CA CYS A 159 -2.10 3.99 -8.82
C CYS A 159 -2.15 5.51 -8.56
N LYS A 160 -3.08 6.00 -7.72
CA LYS A 160 -3.12 7.42 -7.33
C LYS A 160 -1.95 7.76 -6.40
N ILE A 161 -1.66 6.94 -5.41
CA ILE A 161 -0.50 7.10 -4.52
C ILE A 161 0.79 7.12 -5.35
N LEU A 162 0.94 6.20 -6.29
CA LEU A 162 2.09 6.19 -7.21
C LEU A 162 2.25 7.52 -7.96
N ARG A 163 1.15 8.10 -8.46
CA ARG A 163 1.18 9.41 -9.14
C ARG A 163 1.60 10.53 -8.21
N VAL A 164 1.11 10.52 -6.97
CA VAL A 164 1.49 11.51 -5.96
C VAL A 164 2.98 11.40 -5.65
N ILE A 165 3.49 10.20 -5.38
CA ILE A 165 4.91 9.94 -5.11
C ILE A 165 5.76 10.40 -6.31
N TYR A 166 5.38 10.01 -7.53
CA TYR A 166 6.07 10.42 -8.76
C TYR A 166 6.15 11.95 -8.87
N THR A 167 5.03 12.65 -8.68
CA THR A 167 4.99 14.11 -8.78
C THR A 167 5.88 14.75 -7.72
N ILE A 168 5.80 14.30 -6.46
CA ILE A 168 6.64 14.82 -5.38
C ILE A 168 8.13 14.64 -5.71
N LEU A 169 8.54 13.45 -6.13
CA LEU A 169 9.94 13.16 -6.45
C LEU A 169 10.46 13.94 -7.67
N LYS A 170 9.61 14.23 -8.65
CA LYS A 170 9.98 15.01 -9.86
C LYS A 170 9.99 16.52 -9.62
N THR A 171 9.11 17.04 -8.78
CA THR A 171 8.87 18.50 -8.68
C THR A 171 9.16 19.09 -7.31
N GLY A 172 9.39 18.27 -6.28
CA GLY A 172 9.60 18.71 -4.90
C GLY A 172 8.35 19.30 -4.23
N THR A 173 7.17 19.14 -4.83
CA THR A 173 5.93 19.69 -4.26
C THR A 173 5.53 18.98 -2.99
N THR A 174 4.82 19.67 -2.10
CA THR A 174 4.22 19.08 -0.90
C THR A 174 2.93 18.35 -1.23
N TYR A 175 2.59 17.35 -0.41
CA TYR A 175 1.32 16.65 -0.50
C TYR A 175 0.16 17.55 -0.12
N ASP A 176 -0.90 17.55 -0.93
CA ASP A 176 -2.14 18.30 -0.70
C ASP A 176 -3.36 17.37 -0.81
N PRO A 177 -3.99 17.00 0.32
CA PRO A 177 -5.16 16.11 0.33
C PRO A 177 -6.35 16.66 -0.47
N GLN A 178 -6.51 18.00 -0.53
CA GLN A 178 -7.64 18.63 -1.23
C GLN A 178 -7.54 18.43 -2.74
N LYS A 179 -6.31 18.41 -3.31
CA LYS A 179 -6.11 18.13 -4.73
C LYS A 179 -6.54 16.73 -5.09
N LEU A 180 -6.34 15.76 -4.18
CA LEU A 180 -6.72 14.36 -4.39
C LEU A 180 -8.24 14.19 -4.52
N LEU A 181 -9.02 15.00 -3.78
CA LEU A 181 -10.47 14.92 -3.73
C LEU A 181 -11.17 15.69 -4.86
N ARG A 182 -10.47 16.53 -5.63
CA ARG A 182 -11.06 17.31 -6.74
C ARG A 182 -11.68 16.43 -7.84
N ASP A 183 -11.14 15.23 -8.03
CA ASP A 183 -11.64 14.27 -9.03
C ASP A 183 -12.96 13.59 -8.64
N ILE A 184 -13.41 13.75 -7.40
CA ILE A 184 -14.68 13.18 -6.95
C ILE A 184 -15.83 14.05 -7.46
N LYS A 185 -16.57 13.56 -8.45
CA LYS A 185 -17.85 14.15 -8.86
C LYS A 185 -18.89 13.82 -7.79
N ARG A 186 -19.07 14.72 -6.80
CA ARG A 186 -20.15 14.60 -5.84
C ARG A 186 -21.45 14.96 -6.54
N PRO A 187 -22.58 14.21 -6.36
CA PRO A 187 -23.88 14.68 -6.80
C PRO A 187 -24.15 16.03 -6.13
N THR A 188 -24.44 17.05 -6.91
CA THR A 188 -24.87 18.34 -6.40
C THR A 188 -26.15 18.13 -5.58
N ALA A 189 -26.28 18.77 -4.42
CA ALA A 189 -27.42 18.63 -3.49
C ALA A 189 -28.80 18.91 -4.13
N SER A 190 -28.85 19.44 -5.35
CA SER A 190 -30.07 19.70 -6.11
C SER A 190 -30.68 18.48 -6.81
N GLN A 191 -30.06 17.29 -6.72
CA GLN A 191 -30.55 16.06 -7.33
C GLN A 191 -30.97 14.98 -6.30
N ALA A 192 -31.23 15.35 -5.07
CA ALA A 192 -31.91 14.46 -4.16
C ALA A 192 -33.37 14.31 -4.64
N PRO A 193 -33.87 13.10 -4.98
CA PRO A 193 -35.27 12.92 -5.30
C PRO A 193 -36.09 13.33 -4.05
N MET A 194 -36.99 14.30 -4.20
CA MET A 194 -38.00 14.53 -3.21
C MET A 194 -38.78 13.23 -3.05
N ALA A 195 -38.67 12.64 -1.85
CA ALA A 195 -39.50 11.50 -1.48
C ALA A 195 -40.96 11.96 -1.53
N ALA A 196 -41.72 11.34 -2.43
CA ALA A 196 -43.14 11.40 -2.48
C ALA A 196 -43.74 10.38 -1.48
#